data_ee7db744eedaf28e3acd37eb470433ef
#
_entry.id   ee7db744eedaf28e3acd37eb470433ef
#
_cell.length_a   1.000
_cell.length_b   1.000
_cell.length_c   1.000
_cell.angle_alpha   90.00
_cell.angle_beta   90.00
_cell.angle_gamma   90.00
#
_symmetry.space_group_name_H-M   'P 1'
#
loop_
_entity.id
_entity.type
_entity.pdbx_description
1 polymer ?
#
loop_
_entity_poly.entity_id
_entity_poly.type
_entity_poly.pdbx_seq_one_letter_code
_entity_poly.pdbx_strand_id
1 'polypeptide(L)'
;MKIRKLLTLPLIPIYRNVGFFVFMYILGAVCALSTLPDTRGATLYENLWLELFVDDYAACLVLSLLPRRLRGIGRAVAYTVLYATALADVYCFGKFGSTLNPSMLMLVGETDSREAGEFLRSYLTPEVLRGPVGNVVCVLALHVAWSLRRRIFRKLSYRRRMLALGRIQRLRARMAAVEPVAGIIVAAVVVWAAVASAGNKAGCHRLMSASSVGEVEHLLTAKDHGVMYMPIYRLAFSIRSNQLAARQIEQLIGASTKARVDSCSYTSPHIVLIIGESFGRHHSSQYGYAVKTTPRQSALERSGLLTKYTDVVSPWNLTSFCFKNIFSMHVIGQEGDWCDYPLFPELFRQAGYHVTFITNQFLPRAKEAVYDFSGGFFLNNPILSSRMFDSRNATVHRYDDGLLDDYRQLKDQEGARSLTIFHLLGQHVAYKQRYPAARKKIWVSTYDTLRPELDLRERRMLADYDNATLYNDSIVDRIVRLYKDSDAVVIYMPDHGEECYEGTRGFICRNHSAAIDYDLARYEFEIPFWIYTSPKYRRRHPELTARIRAARNRRLMTDALPHMLLHLAGISAPDYHAEYDILSDSYDEMRPRLLKATTDYDKLKPAK
;
A
#
# COMPACT_ATOMS: atom_id res chain seq x y z
N MET A 1 41.72 -35.62 -23.20
CA MET A 1 40.27 -35.89 -23.38
C MET A 1 39.42 -35.55 -22.13
N LYS A 2 39.82 -35.95 -20.91
CA LYS A 2 39.05 -35.67 -19.66
C LYS A 2 38.91 -34.17 -19.37
N ILE A 3 39.98 -33.35 -19.45
CA ILE A 3 39.98 -31.92 -19.15
C ILE A 3 39.03 -31.16 -20.10
N ARG A 4 39.06 -31.44 -21.41
CA ARG A 4 38.16 -30.78 -22.37
C ARG A 4 36.69 -31.08 -22.07
N LYS A 5 36.35 -32.30 -21.64
CA LYS A 5 34.98 -32.64 -21.22
C LYS A 5 34.56 -31.83 -19.97
N LEU A 6 35.45 -31.66 -19.01
CA LEU A 6 35.17 -30.87 -17.81
C LEU A 6 34.90 -29.40 -18.15
N LEU A 7 35.74 -28.80 -18.99
CA LEU A 7 35.61 -27.41 -19.42
C LEU A 7 34.32 -27.14 -20.23
N THR A 8 33.72 -28.15 -20.85
CA THR A 8 32.48 -28.00 -21.62
C THR A 8 31.21 -28.30 -20.79
N LEU A 9 31.34 -28.78 -19.54
CA LEU A 9 30.19 -29.08 -18.68
C LEU A 9 29.24 -27.89 -18.50
N PRO A 10 29.70 -26.64 -18.28
CA PRO A 10 28.82 -25.49 -18.10
C PRO A 10 27.93 -25.16 -19.31
N LEU A 11 28.31 -25.63 -20.52
CA LEU A 11 27.52 -25.43 -21.74
C LEU A 11 26.38 -26.43 -21.89
N ILE A 12 26.41 -27.56 -21.20
CA ILE A 12 25.43 -28.64 -21.35
C ILE A 12 23.99 -28.19 -21.09
N PRO A 13 23.68 -27.45 -20.01
CA PRO A 13 22.31 -26.95 -19.74
C PRO A 13 21.77 -26.12 -20.91
N ILE A 14 22.59 -25.21 -21.43
CA ILE A 14 22.23 -24.33 -22.55
C ILE A 14 22.06 -25.14 -23.83
N TYR A 15 23.03 -26.01 -24.18
CA TYR A 15 22.98 -26.81 -25.43
C TYR A 15 21.76 -27.75 -25.48
N ARG A 16 21.37 -28.31 -24.34
CA ARG A 16 20.18 -29.17 -24.26
C ARG A 16 18.87 -28.37 -24.36
N ASN A 17 18.89 -27.08 -24.10
CA ASN A 17 17.71 -26.23 -23.99
C ASN A 17 17.88 -24.85 -24.69
N VAL A 18 18.64 -24.78 -25.81
CA VAL A 18 18.97 -23.51 -26.50
C VAL A 18 17.74 -22.63 -26.78
N GLY A 19 16.66 -23.24 -27.28
CA GLY A 19 15.43 -22.47 -27.54
C GLY A 19 14.83 -21.93 -26.27
N PHE A 20 14.86 -22.69 -25.17
CA PHE A 20 14.37 -22.21 -23.88
C PHE A 20 15.19 -21.02 -23.38
N PHE A 21 16.49 -21.18 -23.28
CA PHE A 21 17.41 -20.15 -22.82
C PHE A 21 17.25 -18.83 -23.60
N VAL A 22 17.33 -18.90 -24.93
CA VAL A 22 17.30 -17.71 -25.79
C VAL A 22 15.95 -17.00 -25.73
N PHE A 23 14.85 -17.75 -25.85
CA PHE A 23 13.52 -17.11 -25.89
C PHE A 23 13.04 -16.64 -24.53
N MET A 24 13.42 -17.29 -23.42
CA MET A 24 13.05 -16.81 -22.08
C MET A 24 13.88 -15.61 -21.67
N TYR A 25 15.16 -15.58 -22.02
CA TYR A 25 16.00 -14.40 -21.81
C TYR A 25 15.45 -13.17 -22.57
N ILE A 26 15.11 -13.35 -23.86
CA ILE A 26 14.49 -12.29 -24.66
C ILE A 26 13.13 -11.87 -24.06
N LEU A 27 12.31 -12.83 -23.63
CA LEU A 27 11.01 -12.56 -23.01
C LEU A 27 11.17 -11.71 -21.74
N GLY A 28 12.07 -12.08 -20.84
CA GLY A 28 12.36 -11.32 -19.63
C GLY A 28 12.85 -9.90 -19.93
N ALA A 29 13.75 -9.75 -20.89
CA ALA A 29 14.25 -8.46 -21.34
C ALA A 29 13.13 -7.59 -21.93
N VAL A 30 12.30 -8.16 -22.82
CA VAL A 30 11.17 -7.45 -23.43
C VAL A 30 10.13 -7.05 -22.38
N CYS A 31 9.81 -7.91 -21.42
CA CYS A 31 8.91 -7.54 -20.32
C CYS A 31 9.45 -6.37 -19.51
N ALA A 32 10.71 -6.41 -19.09
CA ALA A 32 11.32 -5.34 -18.30
C ALA A 32 11.35 -4.00 -19.06
N LEU A 33 11.69 -4.01 -20.34
CA LEU A 33 11.67 -2.82 -21.18
C LEU A 33 10.25 -2.29 -21.44
N SER A 34 9.29 -3.18 -21.63
CA SER A 34 7.89 -2.82 -21.93
C SER A 34 7.11 -2.35 -20.71
N THR A 35 7.62 -2.59 -19.50
CA THR A 35 7.01 -2.14 -18.23
C THR A 35 7.81 -1.04 -17.53
N LEU A 36 8.73 -0.39 -18.25
CA LEU A 36 9.44 0.77 -17.73
C LEU A 36 8.51 1.99 -17.80
N PRO A 37 8.27 2.70 -16.67
CA PRO A 37 7.43 3.90 -16.68
C PRO A 37 8.01 5.04 -17.53
N ASP A 38 7.16 5.79 -18.23
CA ASP A 38 7.54 6.98 -19.02
C ASP A 38 7.86 8.22 -18.15
N THR A 39 8.38 8.01 -16.95
CA THR A 39 8.74 9.09 -16.02
C THR A 39 10.23 9.44 -16.17
N ARG A 40 10.55 10.76 -16.11
CA ARG A 40 11.95 11.20 -16.11
C ARG A 40 12.71 10.57 -14.93
N GLY A 41 13.77 9.80 -15.25
CA GLY A 41 14.60 9.13 -14.25
C GLY A 41 14.26 7.66 -14.00
N ALA A 42 13.24 7.09 -14.63
CA ALA A 42 13.00 5.66 -14.58
C ALA A 42 14.16 4.91 -15.25
N THR A 43 14.80 4.01 -14.52
CA THR A 43 15.90 3.17 -15.00
C THR A 43 15.56 1.71 -14.83
N LEU A 44 16.12 0.88 -15.71
CA LEU A 44 16.05 -0.57 -15.52
C LEU A 44 16.81 -0.97 -14.25
N TYR A 45 16.37 -2.04 -13.63
CA TYR A 45 17.07 -2.63 -12.50
C TYR A 45 18.54 -2.95 -12.89
N GLU A 46 19.48 -2.52 -12.06
CA GLU A 46 20.91 -2.49 -12.36
C GLU A 46 21.45 -3.86 -12.79
N ASN A 47 21.10 -4.93 -12.05
CA ASN A 47 21.59 -6.28 -12.30
C ASN A 47 20.66 -7.12 -13.20
N LEU A 48 19.70 -6.51 -13.88
CA LEU A 48 18.68 -7.21 -14.68
C LEU A 48 19.26 -8.26 -15.62
N TRP A 49 20.27 -7.90 -16.40
CA TRP A 49 20.84 -8.77 -17.42
C TRP A 49 21.55 -10.00 -16.83
N LEU A 50 22.24 -9.82 -15.72
CA LEU A 50 22.92 -10.91 -15.01
C LEU A 50 21.91 -11.82 -14.31
N GLU A 51 20.87 -11.26 -13.73
CA GLU A 51 19.84 -12.03 -13.06
C GLU A 51 18.99 -12.85 -14.04
N LEU A 52 18.59 -12.27 -15.17
CA LEU A 52 17.94 -13.02 -16.25
C LEU A 52 18.80 -14.18 -16.74
N PHE A 53 20.12 -13.94 -16.88
CA PHE A 53 21.05 -14.97 -17.32
C PHE A 53 21.12 -16.13 -16.33
N VAL A 54 21.29 -15.84 -15.04
CA VAL A 54 21.43 -16.91 -14.02
C VAL A 54 20.13 -17.67 -13.82
N ASP A 55 18.97 -16.99 -13.90
CA ASP A 55 17.67 -17.64 -13.77
C ASP A 55 17.38 -18.58 -14.92
N ASP A 56 17.61 -18.14 -16.15
CA ASP A 56 17.42 -18.98 -17.33
C ASP A 56 18.44 -20.13 -17.38
N TYR A 57 19.65 -19.87 -16.91
CA TYR A 57 20.67 -20.93 -16.78
C TYR A 57 20.24 -21.97 -15.73
N ALA A 58 19.77 -21.55 -14.58
CA ALA A 58 19.26 -22.43 -13.52
C ALA A 58 18.06 -23.25 -14.01
N ALA A 59 17.11 -22.62 -14.70
CA ALA A 59 15.98 -23.30 -15.31
C ALA A 59 16.45 -24.35 -16.36
N CYS A 60 17.41 -24.00 -17.21
CA CYS A 60 18.01 -24.94 -18.17
C CYS A 60 18.73 -26.09 -17.46
N LEU A 61 19.41 -25.84 -16.34
CA LEU A 61 20.06 -26.87 -15.53
C LEU A 61 19.01 -27.85 -14.98
N VAL A 62 17.96 -27.36 -14.35
CA VAL A 62 16.84 -28.19 -13.84
C VAL A 62 16.22 -29.01 -14.94
N LEU A 63 15.88 -28.40 -16.09
CA LEU A 63 15.35 -29.10 -17.25
C LEU A 63 16.32 -30.17 -17.78
N SER A 64 17.64 -29.93 -17.68
CA SER A 64 18.66 -30.88 -18.16
C SER A 64 18.79 -32.11 -17.26
N LEU A 65 18.45 -32.01 -15.99
CA LEU A 65 18.41 -33.11 -15.02
C LEU A 65 17.22 -34.04 -15.24
N LEU A 66 16.14 -33.55 -15.86
CA LEU A 66 14.95 -34.35 -16.14
C LEU A 66 15.23 -35.44 -17.19
N PRO A 67 14.64 -36.65 -17.06
CA PRO A 67 14.64 -37.68 -18.08
C PRO A 67 14.12 -37.12 -19.42
N ARG A 68 14.63 -37.66 -20.55
CA ARG A 68 14.32 -37.13 -21.89
C ARG A 68 12.81 -36.95 -22.17
N ARG A 69 11.96 -37.87 -21.67
CA ARG A 69 10.50 -37.83 -21.86
C ARG A 69 9.89 -36.65 -21.05
N LEU A 70 10.26 -36.51 -19.80
CA LEU A 70 9.74 -35.48 -18.91
C LEU A 70 10.28 -34.07 -19.25
N ARG A 71 11.48 -33.97 -19.81
CA ARG A 71 12.07 -32.69 -20.27
C ARG A 71 11.21 -31.98 -21.31
N GLY A 72 10.59 -32.72 -22.23
CA GLY A 72 9.69 -32.17 -23.23
C GLY A 72 8.45 -31.55 -22.59
N ILE A 73 7.85 -32.29 -21.67
CA ILE A 73 6.67 -31.84 -20.89
C ILE A 73 7.05 -30.65 -20.01
N GLY A 74 8.14 -30.72 -19.25
CA GLY A 74 8.60 -29.64 -18.38
C GLY A 74 8.85 -28.33 -19.14
N ARG A 75 9.44 -28.40 -20.35
CA ARG A 75 9.59 -27.21 -21.21
C ARG A 75 8.25 -26.66 -21.68
N ALA A 76 7.32 -27.52 -22.07
CA ALA A 76 6.00 -27.08 -22.52
C ALA A 76 5.25 -26.36 -21.39
N VAL A 77 5.25 -26.93 -20.19
CA VAL A 77 4.65 -26.32 -18.99
C VAL A 77 5.32 -24.97 -18.68
N ALA A 78 6.67 -24.94 -18.65
CA ALA A 78 7.41 -23.71 -18.36
C ALA A 78 7.10 -22.60 -19.40
N TYR A 79 7.08 -22.94 -20.69
CA TYR A 79 6.70 -21.98 -21.73
C TYR A 79 5.28 -21.44 -21.54
N THR A 80 4.31 -22.31 -21.25
CA THR A 80 2.92 -21.90 -21.06
C THR A 80 2.82 -20.93 -19.88
N VAL A 81 3.42 -21.27 -18.74
CA VAL A 81 3.36 -20.42 -17.54
C VAL A 81 4.06 -19.09 -17.78
N LEU A 82 5.28 -19.09 -18.31
CA LEU A 82 6.07 -17.88 -18.49
C LEU A 82 5.45 -16.91 -19.52
N TYR A 83 4.94 -17.41 -20.66
CA TYR A 83 4.27 -16.57 -21.63
C TYR A 83 2.92 -16.06 -21.12
N ALA A 84 2.12 -16.89 -20.46
CA ALA A 84 0.84 -16.46 -19.90
C ALA A 84 1.03 -15.36 -18.83
N THR A 85 2.01 -15.55 -17.94
CA THR A 85 2.33 -14.56 -16.91
C THR A 85 2.88 -13.27 -17.51
N ALA A 86 3.76 -13.37 -18.51
CA ALA A 86 4.31 -12.22 -19.22
C ALA A 86 3.21 -11.41 -19.92
N LEU A 87 2.28 -12.07 -20.61
CA LEU A 87 1.15 -11.41 -21.27
C LEU A 87 0.23 -10.70 -20.25
N ALA A 88 -0.08 -11.37 -19.15
CA ALA A 88 -0.87 -10.77 -18.08
C ALA A 88 -0.19 -9.54 -17.48
N ASP A 89 1.09 -9.63 -17.17
CA ASP A 89 1.88 -8.57 -16.53
C ASP A 89 2.01 -7.33 -17.43
N VAL A 90 2.39 -7.48 -18.70
CA VAL A 90 2.52 -6.35 -19.63
C VAL A 90 1.16 -5.77 -20.02
N TYR A 91 0.10 -6.60 -20.02
CA TYR A 91 -1.27 -6.14 -20.24
C TYR A 91 -1.73 -5.24 -19.07
N CYS A 92 -1.51 -5.69 -17.81
CA CYS A 92 -1.81 -4.90 -16.64
C CYS A 92 -1.09 -3.54 -16.68
N PHE A 93 0.21 -3.55 -17.00
CA PHE A 93 0.97 -2.31 -17.12
C PHE A 93 0.43 -1.38 -18.22
N GLY A 94 0.13 -1.91 -19.40
CA GLY A 94 -0.38 -1.12 -20.51
C GLY A 94 -1.78 -0.53 -20.30
N LYS A 95 -2.62 -1.15 -19.45
CA LYS A 95 -3.99 -0.70 -19.18
C LYS A 95 -4.13 0.08 -17.88
N PHE A 96 -3.39 -0.30 -16.84
CA PHE A 96 -3.56 0.24 -15.48
C PHE A 96 -2.33 1.00 -14.98
N GLY A 97 -1.24 1.08 -15.80
CA GLY A 97 0.01 1.74 -15.42
C GLY A 97 0.80 1.00 -14.34
N SER A 98 0.40 -0.22 -13.97
CA SER A 98 1.04 -1.02 -12.94
C SER A 98 1.20 -2.47 -13.41
N THR A 99 2.36 -3.06 -13.15
CA THR A 99 2.61 -4.48 -13.37
C THR A 99 1.75 -5.35 -12.46
N LEU A 100 1.73 -6.64 -12.70
CA LEU A 100 0.97 -7.60 -11.91
C LEU A 100 1.34 -7.49 -10.43
N ASN A 101 0.33 -7.28 -9.60
CA ASN A 101 0.46 -7.06 -8.16
C ASN A 101 -0.66 -7.77 -7.39
N PRO A 102 -0.57 -7.87 -6.04
CA PRO A 102 -1.57 -8.56 -5.22
C PRO A 102 -3.00 -8.06 -5.41
N SER A 103 -3.19 -6.74 -5.51
CA SER A 103 -4.53 -6.14 -5.68
C SER A 103 -5.18 -6.53 -7.01
N MET A 104 -4.40 -6.57 -8.08
CA MET A 104 -4.90 -7.02 -9.40
C MET A 104 -5.28 -8.50 -9.40
N LEU A 105 -4.49 -9.34 -8.73
CA LEU A 105 -4.80 -10.75 -8.63
C LEU A 105 -6.06 -11.00 -7.78
N MET A 106 -6.28 -10.21 -6.75
CA MET A 106 -7.49 -10.25 -5.92
C MET A 106 -8.73 -9.89 -6.75
N LEU A 107 -8.67 -8.80 -7.53
CA LEU A 107 -9.75 -8.40 -8.43
C LEU A 107 -10.13 -9.51 -9.43
N VAL A 108 -9.12 -10.20 -9.98
CA VAL A 108 -9.37 -11.35 -10.87
C VAL A 108 -10.08 -12.49 -10.12
N GLY A 109 -9.71 -12.75 -8.86
CA GLY A 109 -10.35 -13.77 -8.02
C GLY A 109 -11.80 -13.46 -7.63
N GLU A 110 -12.18 -12.18 -7.54
CA GLU A 110 -13.52 -11.71 -7.22
C GLU A 110 -14.43 -11.56 -8.46
N THR A 111 -13.84 -11.60 -9.67
CA THR A 111 -14.56 -11.42 -10.94
C THR A 111 -15.29 -12.72 -11.32
N ASP A 112 -16.61 -12.65 -11.50
CA ASP A 112 -17.39 -13.80 -11.97
C ASP A 112 -17.18 -14.05 -13.49
N SER A 113 -17.66 -15.20 -13.99
CA SER A 113 -17.46 -15.60 -15.41
C SER A 113 -18.15 -14.65 -16.39
N ARG A 114 -19.21 -13.95 -16.01
CA ARG A 114 -19.92 -12.97 -16.83
C ARG A 114 -19.13 -11.67 -16.90
N GLU A 115 -18.71 -11.14 -15.76
CA GLU A 115 -17.87 -9.96 -15.67
C GLU A 115 -16.52 -10.16 -16.40
N ALA A 116 -15.90 -11.35 -16.23
CA ALA A 116 -14.70 -11.72 -16.97
C ALA A 116 -14.92 -11.70 -18.49
N GLY A 117 -16.05 -12.21 -18.96
CA GLY A 117 -16.42 -12.20 -20.39
C GLY A 117 -16.67 -10.79 -20.93
N GLU A 118 -17.32 -9.93 -20.16
CA GLU A 118 -17.56 -8.52 -20.50
C GLU A 118 -16.23 -7.73 -20.50
N PHE A 119 -15.37 -7.97 -19.51
CA PHE A 119 -14.02 -7.41 -19.42
C PHE A 119 -13.18 -7.78 -20.65
N LEU A 120 -13.11 -9.07 -20.98
CA LEU A 120 -12.34 -9.55 -22.12
C LEU A 120 -12.82 -8.91 -23.43
N ARG A 121 -14.13 -8.79 -23.64
CA ARG A 121 -14.70 -8.15 -24.85
C ARG A 121 -14.41 -6.65 -24.92
N SER A 122 -14.46 -5.96 -23.77
CA SER A 122 -14.30 -4.51 -23.70
C SER A 122 -12.83 -4.06 -23.78
N TYR A 123 -11.90 -4.88 -23.31
CA TYR A 123 -10.51 -4.49 -23.13
C TYR A 123 -9.52 -5.27 -24.01
N LEU A 124 -9.87 -6.45 -24.56
CA LEU A 124 -9.05 -7.13 -25.56
C LEU A 124 -9.37 -6.62 -26.97
N THR A 125 -9.01 -5.39 -27.23
CA THR A 125 -9.15 -4.76 -28.54
C THR A 125 -7.88 -4.94 -29.39
N PRO A 126 -7.94 -4.85 -30.73
CA PRO A 126 -6.75 -4.95 -31.60
C PRO A 126 -5.66 -3.93 -31.26
N GLU A 127 -6.02 -2.78 -30.67
CA GLU A 127 -5.09 -1.74 -30.23
C GLU A 127 -4.13 -2.24 -29.12
N VAL A 128 -4.54 -3.21 -28.32
CA VAL A 128 -3.69 -3.83 -27.28
C VAL A 128 -2.44 -4.45 -27.90
N LEU A 129 -2.53 -4.96 -29.14
CA LEU A 129 -1.39 -5.54 -29.86
C LEU A 129 -0.39 -4.50 -30.39
N ARG A 130 -0.72 -3.19 -30.35
CA ARG A 130 0.20 -2.10 -30.75
C ARG A 130 1.09 -1.63 -29.59
N GLY A 131 0.85 -2.10 -28.38
CA GLY A 131 1.57 -1.72 -27.16
C GLY A 131 2.51 -2.83 -26.63
N PRO A 132 2.82 -2.81 -25.34
CA PRO A 132 3.67 -3.78 -24.66
C PRO A 132 3.29 -5.25 -24.90
N VAL A 133 2.01 -5.56 -25.01
CA VAL A 133 1.49 -6.90 -25.30
C VAL A 133 1.97 -7.38 -26.69
N GLY A 134 1.98 -6.49 -27.68
CA GLY A 134 2.45 -6.81 -29.03
C GLY A 134 3.91 -7.24 -29.06
N ASN A 135 4.76 -6.63 -28.23
CA ASN A 135 6.17 -7.02 -28.10
C ASN A 135 6.30 -8.48 -27.63
N VAL A 136 5.52 -8.89 -26.62
CA VAL A 136 5.50 -10.28 -26.11
C VAL A 136 4.93 -11.23 -27.15
N VAL A 137 3.87 -10.83 -27.87
CA VAL A 137 3.30 -11.63 -28.98
C VAL A 137 4.31 -11.81 -30.11
N CYS A 138 5.11 -10.80 -30.45
CA CYS A 138 6.21 -10.92 -31.42
C CYS A 138 7.26 -11.95 -30.97
N VAL A 139 7.68 -11.94 -29.70
CA VAL A 139 8.60 -12.95 -29.16
C VAL A 139 8.00 -14.35 -29.27
N LEU A 140 6.72 -14.51 -28.94
CA LEU A 140 6.02 -15.78 -29.06
C LEU A 140 5.95 -16.26 -30.53
N ALA A 141 5.61 -15.37 -31.45
CA ALA A 141 5.57 -15.70 -32.89
C ALA A 141 6.93 -16.13 -33.42
N LEU A 142 8.01 -15.44 -33.06
CA LEU A 142 9.38 -15.82 -33.39
C LEU A 142 9.76 -17.16 -32.79
N HIS A 143 9.35 -17.44 -31.55
CA HIS A 143 9.58 -18.74 -30.90
C HIS A 143 8.83 -19.87 -31.62
N VAL A 144 7.59 -19.67 -32.01
CA VAL A 144 6.82 -20.64 -32.82
C VAL A 144 7.52 -20.90 -34.17
N ALA A 145 7.91 -19.82 -34.86
CA ALA A 145 8.65 -19.93 -36.12
C ALA A 145 9.97 -20.74 -35.95
N TRP A 146 10.72 -20.44 -34.88
CA TRP A 146 11.92 -21.21 -34.54
C TRP A 146 11.61 -22.68 -34.27
N SER A 147 10.54 -22.97 -33.57
CA SER A 147 10.12 -24.36 -33.27
C SER A 147 9.73 -25.13 -34.55
N LEU A 148 9.13 -24.41 -35.50
CA LEU A 148 8.74 -24.97 -36.81
C LEU A 148 9.90 -25.04 -37.84
N ARG A 149 11.10 -24.49 -37.53
CA ARG A 149 12.23 -24.38 -38.46
C ARG A 149 12.59 -25.70 -39.17
N ARG A 150 12.48 -26.84 -38.47
CA ARG A 150 12.75 -28.14 -39.06
C ARG A 150 11.72 -28.51 -40.12
N ARG A 151 10.43 -28.17 -39.94
CA ARG A 151 9.37 -28.39 -40.94
C ARG A 151 9.58 -27.46 -42.14
N ILE A 152 9.91 -26.19 -41.87
CA ILE A 152 10.22 -25.20 -42.91
C ILE A 152 11.45 -25.64 -43.70
N PHE A 153 12.53 -26.09 -43.03
CA PHE A 153 13.75 -26.59 -43.67
C PHE A 153 13.49 -27.78 -44.58
N ARG A 154 12.60 -28.70 -44.21
CA ARG A 154 12.23 -29.86 -45.06
C ARG A 154 11.51 -29.45 -46.35
N LYS A 155 10.85 -28.27 -46.38
CA LYS A 155 10.18 -27.74 -47.56
C LYS A 155 11.12 -27.02 -48.53
N LEU A 156 12.39 -26.78 -48.17
CA LEU A 156 13.36 -26.16 -49.03
C LEU A 156 13.78 -27.12 -50.16
N SER A 157 14.10 -26.57 -51.34
CA SER A 157 14.65 -27.36 -52.45
C SER A 157 15.94 -28.12 -52.07
N TYR A 158 16.19 -29.26 -52.67
CA TYR A 158 17.36 -30.11 -52.38
C TYR A 158 18.67 -29.32 -52.40
N ARG A 159 18.90 -28.50 -53.44
CA ARG A 159 20.10 -27.66 -53.58
C ARG A 159 20.29 -26.66 -52.43
N ARG A 160 19.21 -25.95 -52.01
CA ARG A 160 19.25 -25.00 -50.87
C ARG A 160 19.50 -25.73 -49.57
N ARG A 161 18.94 -26.92 -49.38
CA ARG A 161 19.15 -27.76 -48.20
C ARG A 161 20.61 -28.22 -48.08
N MET A 162 21.24 -28.69 -49.15
CA MET A 162 22.65 -29.13 -49.16
C MET A 162 23.62 -27.97 -48.89
N LEU A 163 23.39 -26.80 -49.46
CA LEU A 163 24.19 -25.60 -49.17
C LEU A 163 24.08 -25.17 -47.71
N ALA A 164 22.87 -25.19 -47.14
CA ALA A 164 22.64 -24.88 -45.74
C ALA A 164 23.32 -25.89 -44.79
N LEU A 165 23.24 -27.20 -45.09
CA LEU A 165 23.91 -28.24 -44.31
C LEU A 165 25.44 -28.07 -44.33
N GLY A 166 26.04 -27.77 -45.47
CA GLY A 166 27.48 -27.52 -45.58
C GLY A 166 27.93 -26.29 -44.78
N ARG A 167 27.11 -25.22 -44.73
CA ARG A 167 27.37 -24.04 -43.87
C ARG A 167 27.27 -24.42 -42.38
N ILE A 168 26.25 -25.15 -42.00
CA ILE A 168 26.03 -25.59 -40.60
C ILE A 168 27.18 -26.50 -40.14
N GLN A 169 27.67 -27.42 -40.96
CA GLN A 169 28.80 -28.29 -40.62
C GLN A 169 30.09 -27.50 -40.40
N ARG A 170 30.40 -26.54 -41.30
CA ARG A 170 31.58 -25.66 -41.15
C ARG A 170 31.48 -24.80 -39.87
N LEU A 171 30.30 -24.26 -39.56
CA LEU A 171 30.10 -23.52 -38.35
C LEU A 171 30.28 -24.39 -37.10
N ARG A 172 29.72 -25.60 -37.09
CA ARG A 172 29.91 -26.57 -36.00
C ARG A 172 31.36 -26.95 -35.77
N ALA A 173 32.13 -27.17 -36.84
CA ALA A 173 33.56 -27.45 -36.72
C ALA A 173 34.33 -26.27 -36.07
N ARG A 174 34.02 -25.03 -36.48
CA ARG A 174 34.62 -23.84 -35.87
C ARG A 174 34.20 -23.69 -34.41
N MET A 175 32.93 -23.87 -34.09
CA MET A 175 32.43 -23.80 -32.70
C MET A 175 33.07 -24.88 -31.81
N ALA A 176 33.27 -26.07 -32.30
CA ALA A 176 33.93 -27.16 -31.55
C ALA A 176 35.36 -26.78 -31.09
N ALA A 177 36.08 -25.96 -31.85
CA ALA A 177 37.43 -25.52 -31.48
C ALA A 177 37.39 -24.55 -30.27
N VAL A 178 36.36 -23.73 -30.18
CA VAL A 178 36.22 -22.69 -29.12
C VAL A 178 35.36 -23.14 -27.93
N GLU A 179 34.72 -24.31 -27.98
CA GLU A 179 33.86 -24.84 -26.92
C GLU A 179 34.49 -24.82 -25.50
N PRO A 180 35.77 -25.21 -25.29
CA PRO A 180 36.36 -25.16 -23.97
C PRO A 180 36.45 -23.73 -23.39
N VAL A 181 36.82 -22.76 -24.26
CA VAL A 181 36.89 -21.34 -23.89
C VAL A 181 35.50 -20.80 -23.58
N ALA A 182 34.53 -21.13 -24.44
CA ALA A 182 33.13 -20.77 -24.20
C ALA A 182 32.59 -21.36 -22.88
N GLY A 183 32.99 -22.58 -22.54
CA GLY A 183 32.61 -23.21 -21.26
C GLY A 183 33.20 -22.47 -20.05
N ILE A 184 34.46 -22.04 -20.14
CA ILE A 184 35.09 -21.22 -19.08
C ILE A 184 34.37 -19.87 -18.94
N ILE A 185 34.07 -19.21 -20.05
CA ILE A 185 33.35 -17.93 -20.05
C ILE A 185 31.96 -18.08 -19.42
N VAL A 186 31.21 -19.10 -19.81
CA VAL A 186 29.88 -19.36 -19.24
C VAL A 186 29.98 -19.64 -17.74
N ALA A 187 30.97 -20.47 -17.31
CA ALA A 187 31.18 -20.71 -15.88
C ALA A 187 31.49 -19.40 -15.12
N ALA A 188 32.38 -18.57 -15.65
CA ALA A 188 32.75 -17.29 -15.06
C ALA A 188 31.53 -16.35 -14.98
N VAL A 189 30.72 -16.25 -16.06
CA VAL A 189 29.49 -15.43 -16.06
C VAL A 189 28.45 -15.97 -15.09
N VAL A 190 28.27 -17.29 -14.97
CA VAL A 190 27.35 -17.89 -13.99
C VAL A 190 27.77 -17.53 -12.56
N VAL A 191 29.07 -17.67 -12.24
CA VAL A 191 29.57 -17.30 -10.91
C VAL A 191 29.40 -15.81 -10.65
N TRP A 192 29.78 -14.96 -11.59
CA TRP A 192 29.62 -13.51 -11.45
C TRP A 192 28.14 -13.12 -11.28
N ALA A 193 27.27 -13.63 -12.14
CA ALA A 193 25.83 -13.37 -12.06
C ALA A 193 25.22 -13.88 -10.73
N ALA A 194 25.63 -15.06 -10.26
CA ALA A 194 25.18 -15.58 -8.97
C ALA A 194 25.60 -14.69 -7.79
N VAL A 195 26.83 -14.20 -7.80
CA VAL A 195 27.33 -13.28 -6.75
C VAL A 195 26.62 -11.93 -6.84
N ALA A 196 26.50 -11.34 -8.03
CA ALA A 196 25.84 -10.05 -8.23
C ALA A 196 24.35 -10.07 -7.87
N SER A 197 23.69 -11.23 -8.04
CA SER A 197 22.26 -11.39 -7.77
C SER A 197 21.94 -11.85 -6.34
N ALA A 198 22.93 -12.26 -5.56
CA ALA A 198 22.70 -12.88 -4.24
C ALA A 198 21.88 -12.00 -3.28
N GLY A 199 22.18 -10.71 -3.21
CA GLY A 199 21.45 -9.75 -2.36
C GLY A 199 19.99 -9.65 -2.77
N ASN A 200 19.70 -9.42 -4.05
CA ASN A 200 18.33 -9.32 -4.55
C ASN A 200 17.55 -10.64 -4.39
N LYS A 201 18.18 -11.78 -4.66
CA LYS A 201 17.56 -13.10 -4.46
C LYS A 201 17.22 -13.36 -2.99
N ALA A 202 18.10 -12.97 -2.07
CA ALA A 202 17.83 -13.04 -0.64
C ALA A 202 16.66 -12.11 -0.24
N GLY A 203 16.60 -10.88 -0.78
CA GLY A 203 15.48 -9.97 -0.59
C GLY A 203 14.15 -10.53 -1.10
N CYS A 204 14.13 -11.04 -2.34
CA CYS A 204 12.94 -11.70 -2.90
C CYS A 204 12.52 -12.93 -2.09
N HIS A 205 13.49 -13.74 -1.63
CA HIS A 205 13.20 -14.89 -0.78
C HIS A 205 12.56 -14.47 0.55
N ARG A 206 13.09 -13.44 1.22
CA ARG A 206 12.50 -12.89 2.46
C ARG A 206 11.04 -12.46 2.23
N LEU A 207 10.76 -11.72 1.15
CA LEU A 207 9.40 -11.29 0.79
C LEU A 207 8.45 -12.48 0.56
N MET A 208 8.91 -13.53 -0.10
CA MET A 208 8.09 -14.73 -0.40
C MET A 208 7.93 -15.67 0.79
N SER A 209 8.85 -15.64 1.76
CA SER A 209 8.80 -16.47 2.97
C SER A 209 8.16 -15.77 4.17
N ALA A 210 7.78 -14.51 4.03
CA ALA A 210 7.11 -13.74 5.08
C ALA A 210 5.88 -14.48 5.61
N SER A 211 5.69 -14.41 6.93
CA SER A 211 4.63 -15.11 7.66
C SER A 211 3.33 -14.31 7.77
N SER A 212 3.43 -12.97 7.70
CA SER A 212 2.30 -12.06 7.83
C SER A 212 2.34 -10.94 6.78
N VAL A 213 1.20 -10.29 6.55
CA VAL A 213 1.13 -9.10 5.67
C VAL A 213 1.98 -7.97 6.24
N GLY A 214 1.96 -7.77 7.55
CA GLY A 214 2.77 -6.74 8.21
C GLY A 214 4.28 -6.94 7.98
N GLU A 215 4.76 -8.18 8.01
CA GLU A 215 6.16 -8.50 7.68
C GLU A 215 6.49 -8.20 6.21
N VAL A 216 5.59 -8.56 5.26
CA VAL A 216 5.75 -8.22 3.83
C VAL A 216 5.86 -6.72 3.66
N GLU A 217 4.95 -5.97 4.26
CA GLU A 217 4.90 -4.52 4.16
C GLU A 217 6.16 -3.87 4.75
N HIS A 218 6.63 -4.36 5.91
CA HIS A 218 7.88 -3.91 6.52
C HIS A 218 9.09 -4.17 5.60
N LEU A 219 9.19 -5.38 5.03
CA LEU A 219 10.26 -5.73 4.10
C LEU A 219 10.25 -4.88 2.83
N LEU A 220 9.07 -4.52 2.29
CA LEU A 220 8.95 -3.64 1.12
C LEU A 220 9.42 -2.20 1.39
N THR A 221 9.41 -1.77 2.64
CA THR A 221 9.92 -0.44 3.03
C THR A 221 11.44 -0.41 3.30
N ALA A 222 12.10 -1.57 3.34
CA ALA A 222 13.54 -1.66 3.51
C ALA A 222 14.29 -1.19 2.24
N LYS A 223 15.42 -0.50 2.41
CA LYS A 223 16.24 -0.02 1.26
C LYS A 223 16.77 -1.16 0.38
N ASP A 224 16.98 -2.32 0.96
CA ASP A 224 17.48 -3.54 0.32
C ASP A 224 16.36 -4.55 -0.01
N HIS A 225 15.11 -4.06 -0.17
CA HIS A 225 14.01 -4.92 -0.55
C HIS A 225 14.27 -5.58 -1.92
N GLY A 226 13.77 -6.81 -2.08
CA GLY A 226 13.96 -7.59 -3.30
C GLY A 226 13.18 -6.97 -4.48
N VAL A 227 13.89 -6.71 -5.59
CA VAL A 227 13.29 -6.23 -6.84
C VAL A 227 12.76 -7.41 -7.65
N MET A 228 11.45 -7.44 -7.86
CA MET A 228 10.78 -8.50 -8.63
C MET A 228 10.77 -8.14 -10.13
N TYR A 229 11.91 -8.24 -10.78
CA TYR A 229 12.13 -7.85 -12.18
C TYR A 229 11.44 -8.75 -13.21
N MET A 230 11.06 -9.98 -12.85
CA MET A 230 10.35 -10.90 -13.75
C MET A 230 8.86 -11.02 -13.44
N PRO A 231 8.00 -11.14 -14.47
CA PRO A 231 6.56 -11.37 -14.29
C PRO A 231 6.24 -12.56 -13.38
N ILE A 232 6.98 -13.67 -13.48
CA ILE A 232 6.76 -14.86 -12.67
C ILE A 232 7.02 -14.60 -11.16
N TYR A 233 7.98 -13.76 -10.81
CA TYR A 233 8.22 -13.38 -9.42
C TYR A 233 7.09 -12.51 -8.88
N ARG A 234 6.61 -11.55 -9.69
CA ARG A 234 5.44 -10.73 -9.35
C ARG A 234 4.18 -11.58 -9.14
N LEU A 235 3.96 -12.57 -9.99
CA LEU A 235 2.84 -13.52 -9.82
C LEU A 235 2.98 -14.32 -8.52
N ALA A 236 4.15 -14.93 -8.28
CA ALA A 236 4.38 -15.73 -7.08
C ALA A 236 4.20 -14.90 -5.80
N PHE A 237 4.75 -13.70 -5.78
CA PHE A 237 4.57 -12.74 -4.69
C PHE A 237 3.09 -12.36 -4.50
N SER A 238 2.38 -12.06 -5.59
CA SER A 238 0.96 -11.68 -5.54
C SER A 238 0.09 -12.81 -4.98
N ILE A 239 0.35 -14.07 -5.39
CA ILE A 239 -0.35 -15.24 -4.84
C ILE A 239 -0.07 -15.36 -3.33
N ARG A 240 1.20 -15.28 -2.93
CA ARG A 240 1.59 -15.40 -1.52
C ARG A 240 0.97 -14.31 -0.67
N SER A 241 1.05 -13.07 -1.12
CA SER A 241 0.50 -11.91 -0.40
C SER A 241 -1.02 -12.01 -0.24
N ASN A 242 -1.74 -12.46 -1.28
CA ASN A 242 -3.19 -12.68 -1.18
C ASN A 242 -3.55 -13.83 -0.21
N GLN A 243 -2.74 -14.89 -0.15
CA GLN A 243 -2.94 -15.94 0.85
C GLN A 243 -2.77 -15.42 2.28
N LEU A 244 -1.78 -14.53 2.50
CA LEU A 244 -1.57 -13.89 3.80
C LEU A 244 -2.73 -12.95 4.16
N ALA A 245 -3.19 -12.15 3.20
CA ALA A 245 -4.34 -11.27 3.41
C ALA A 245 -5.63 -12.05 3.71
N ALA A 246 -5.89 -13.14 2.99
CA ALA A 246 -7.04 -13.98 3.24
C ALA A 246 -7.01 -14.57 4.67
N ARG A 247 -5.84 -15.03 5.14
CA ARG A 247 -5.68 -15.51 6.52
C ARG A 247 -5.97 -14.42 7.56
N GLN A 248 -5.49 -13.19 7.35
CA GLN A 248 -5.81 -12.08 8.27
C GLN A 248 -7.31 -11.80 8.32
N ILE A 249 -8.00 -11.87 7.18
CA ILE A 249 -9.47 -11.70 7.16
C ILE A 249 -10.17 -12.84 7.90
N GLU A 250 -9.75 -14.09 7.71
CA GLU A 250 -10.29 -15.22 8.46
C GLU A 250 -10.09 -15.08 9.96
N GLN A 251 -8.88 -14.67 10.40
CA GLN A 251 -8.57 -14.39 11.81
C GLN A 251 -9.48 -13.28 12.34
N LEU A 252 -9.61 -12.18 11.61
CA LEU A 252 -10.44 -11.04 12.01
C LEU A 252 -11.94 -11.40 12.09
N ILE A 253 -12.45 -12.21 11.15
CA ILE A 253 -13.82 -12.74 11.22
C ILE A 253 -13.96 -13.64 12.46
N GLY A 254 -12.95 -14.43 12.79
CA GLY A 254 -12.91 -15.25 14.00
C GLY A 254 -12.93 -14.41 15.29
N ALA A 255 -12.14 -13.34 15.35
CA ALA A 255 -12.12 -12.39 16.45
C ALA A 255 -13.49 -11.69 16.59
N SER A 256 -14.04 -11.21 15.48
CA SER A 256 -15.35 -10.60 15.38
C SER A 256 -16.47 -11.52 15.89
N THR A 257 -16.38 -12.83 15.66
CA THR A 257 -17.35 -13.80 16.16
C THR A 257 -17.32 -13.98 17.68
N LYS A 258 -16.17 -13.71 18.30
CA LYS A 258 -15.96 -13.78 19.76
C LYS A 258 -16.24 -12.44 20.46
N ALA A 259 -16.30 -11.35 19.70
CA ALA A 259 -16.55 -10.02 20.19
C ALA A 259 -17.88 -9.96 20.97
N ARG A 260 -17.87 -9.33 22.14
CA ARG A 260 -19.06 -9.15 22.95
C ARG A 260 -19.01 -7.83 23.72
N VAL A 261 -20.19 -7.31 23.99
CA VAL A 261 -20.41 -6.16 24.87
C VAL A 261 -21.10 -6.67 26.14
N ASP A 262 -20.54 -6.39 27.28
CA ASP A 262 -21.13 -6.78 28.58
C ASP A 262 -22.24 -5.82 29.00
N SER A 263 -22.05 -4.52 28.80
CA SER A 263 -23.05 -3.46 29.10
C SER A 263 -22.72 -2.15 28.37
N CYS A 264 -23.71 -1.24 28.33
CA CYS A 264 -23.51 0.12 27.84
C CYS A 264 -24.36 1.11 28.65
N SER A 265 -23.72 2.16 29.17
CA SER A 265 -24.38 3.25 29.89
C SER A 265 -24.84 4.39 28.98
N TYR A 266 -24.44 4.37 27.70
CA TYR A 266 -24.75 5.39 26.69
C TYR A 266 -24.40 6.80 27.12
N THR A 267 -23.24 6.97 27.74
CA THR A 267 -22.77 8.24 28.32
C THR A 267 -22.73 9.37 27.28
N SER A 268 -22.30 9.06 26.04
CA SER A 268 -22.32 10.02 24.94
C SER A 268 -23.27 9.57 23.84
N PRO A 269 -24.44 10.22 23.67
CA PRO A 269 -25.44 9.81 22.67
C PRO A 269 -24.93 9.88 21.23
N HIS A 270 -24.19 10.96 20.89
CA HIS A 270 -23.63 11.11 19.55
C HIS A 270 -22.11 11.29 19.63
N ILE A 271 -21.40 10.33 19.06
CA ILE A 271 -19.94 10.34 18.95
C ILE A 271 -19.58 10.46 17.47
N VAL A 272 -18.72 11.42 17.15
CA VAL A 272 -18.26 11.68 15.79
C VAL A 272 -16.76 11.55 15.75
N LEU A 273 -16.26 10.71 14.87
CA LEU A 273 -14.83 10.56 14.58
C LEU A 273 -14.54 11.11 13.19
N ILE A 274 -13.70 12.14 13.09
CA ILE A 274 -13.23 12.69 11.83
C ILE A 274 -11.79 12.23 11.65
N ILE A 275 -11.55 11.36 10.66
CA ILE A 275 -10.22 10.92 10.27
C ILE A 275 -9.79 11.75 9.07
N GLY A 276 -8.82 12.64 9.26
CA GLY A 276 -8.14 13.37 8.20
C GLY A 276 -7.09 12.49 7.51
N GLU A 277 -6.41 13.05 6.53
CA GLU A 277 -5.42 12.35 5.72
C GLU A 277 -4.14 13.19 5.58
N SER A 278 -2.96 12.58 5.80
CA SER A 278 -1.65 13.19 5.49
C SER A 278 -1.42 14.57 6.12
N PHE A 279 -1.75 14.78 7.40
CA PHE A 279 -1.66 16.08 8.04
C PHE A 279 -0.78 16.09 9.30
N GLY A 280 0.46 16.57 9.13
CA GLY A 280 1.39 16.81 10.23
C GLY A 280 1.01 18.04 11.07
N ARG A 281 1.16 17.95 12.40
CA ARG A 281 0.84 19.08 13.29
C ARG A 281 1.70 20.31 13.04
N HIS A 282 2.89 20.15 12.44
CA HIS A 282 3.83 21.22 12.11
C HIS A 282 3.32 22.16 11.02
N HIS A 283 2.33 21.74 10.23
CA HIS A 283 1.61 22.55 9.27
C HIS A 283 0.25 23.05 9.77
N SER A 284 -0.05 22.88 11.05
CA SER A 284 -1.25 23.42 11.69
C SER A 284 -0.98 24.74 12.39
N SER A 285 -1.65 25.83 11.97
CA SER A 285 -1.56 27.11 12.67
C SER A 285 -2.12 27.06 14.11
N GLN A 286 -2.98 26.09 14.43
CA GLN A 286 -3.43 25.78 15.78
C GLN A 286 -2.28 25.31 16.68
N TYR A 287 -1.25 24.70 16.11
CA TYR A 287 -0.04 24.20 16.79
C TYR A 287 1.18 25.11 16.60
N GLY A 288 0.97 26.33 16.08
CA GLY A 288 2.04 27.34 16.00
C GLY A 288 2.69 27.51 14.63
N TYR A 289 2.18 26.85 13.59
CA TYR A 289 2.66 27.10 12.23
C TYR A 289 2.38 28.54 11.80
N ALA A 290 3.36 29.17 11.14
CA ALA A 290 3.32 30.60 10.80
C ALA A 290 2.21 30.94 9.79
N VAL A 291 1.90 30.02 8.86
CA VAL A 291 0.84 30.20 7.87
C VAL A 291 -0.51 29.82 8.47
N LYS A 292 -1.55 30.64 8.25
CA LYS A 292 -2.90 30.43 8.80
C LYS A 292 -3.64 29.30 8.08
N THR A 293 -3.26 28.07 8.33
CA THR A 293 -3.80 26.85 7.69
C THR A 293 -5.04 26.30 8.41
N THR A 294 -5.16 26.48 9.73
CA THR A 294 -6.29 25.97 10.54
C THR A 294 -6.99 27.06 11.37
N PRO A 295 -7.44 28.19 10.75
CA PRO A 295 -8.00 29.32 11.50
C PRO A 295 -9.33 29.02 12.20
N ARG A 296 -10.16 28.08 11.68
CA ARG A 296 -11.45 27.73 12.27
C ARG A 296 -11.27 26.84 13.49
N GLN A 297 -10.41 25.82 13.40
CA GLN A 297 -10.04 24.98 14.53
C GLN A 297 -9.44 25.84 15.65
N SER A 298 -8.56 26.79 15.32
CA SER A 298 -8.02 27.77 16.27
C SER A 298 -9.10 28.66 16.91
N ALA A 299 -10.15 29.01 16.16
CA ALA A 299 -11.27 29.77 16.70
C ALA A 299 -12.12 28.94 17.67
N LEU A 300 -12.39 27.67 17.36
CA LEU A 300 -13.09 26.73 18.25
C LEU A 300 -12.31 26.50 19.54
N GLU A 301 -10.98 26.40 19.48
CA GLU A 301 -10.12 26.29 20.66
C GLU A 301 -10.23 27.54 21.54
N ARG A 302 -10.10 28.74 20.95
CA ARG A 302 -10.25 30.02 21.70
C ARG A 302 -11.64 30.20 22.34
N SER A 303 -12.71 29.68 21.70
CA SER A 303 -14.04 29.68 22.30
C SER A 303 -14.18 28.71 23.47
N GLY A 304 -13.13 27.94 23.74
CA GLY A 304 -13.09 26.91 24.78
C GLY A 304 -13.94 25.68 24.44
N LEU A 305 -14.56 25.56 23.26
CA LEU A 305 -15.39 24.41 22.85
C LEU A 305 -14.55 23.21 22.35
N LEU A 306 -13.32 23.44 21.98
CA LEU A 306 -12.36 22.43 21.51
C LEU A 306 -11.21 22.32 22.51
N THR A 307 -10.86 21.09 22.89
CA THR A 307 -9.68 20.74 23.68
C THR A 307 -8.61 20.17 22.77
N LYS A 308 -7.52 20.88 22.59
CA LYS A 308 -6.35 20.45 21.81
C LYS A 308 -5.43 19.60 22.67
N TYR A 309 -4.95 18.48 22.10
CA TYR A 309 -3.95 17.60 22.71
C TYR A 309 -2.56 17.93 22.19
N THR A 310 -1.56 17.87 23.04
CA THR A 310 -0.23 18.42 22.75
C THR A 310 0.83 17.39 22.36
N ASP A 311 0.65 16.11 22.70
CA ASP A 311 1.64 15.04 22.48
C ASP A 311 0.98 13.77 21.91
N VAL A 312 0.65 13.82 20.62
CA VAL A 312 -0.03 12.73 19.92
C VAL A 312 0.77 12.32 18.70
N VAL A 313 0.93 11.01 18.53
CA VAL A 313 1.58 10.40 17.36
C VAL A 313 0.68 9.33 16.75
N SER A 314 0.77 9.19 15.44
CA SER A 314 0.21 8.04 14.72
C SER A 314 1.12 6.81 14.89
N PRO A 315 0.59 5.58 14.84
CA PRO A 315 1.42 4.38 14.94
C PRO A 315 2.23 4.10 13.66
N TRP A 316 1.74 4.60 12.51
CA TRP A 316 2.32 4.42 11.18
C TRP A 316 2.25 5.72 10.39
N ASN A 317 3.00 5.80 9.29
CA ASN A 317 2.95 6.89 8.30
C ASN A 317 2.33 6.45 6.97
N LEU A 318 1.43 5.46 7.02
CA LEU A 318 0.71 4.90 5.89
C LEU A 318 -0.74 4.65 6.30
N THR A 319 -1.67 5.14 5.52
CA THR A 319 -3.12 5.10 5.80
C THR A 319 -3.62 3.70 6.14
N SER A 320 -3.25 2.72 5.34
CA SER A 320 -3.65 1.32 5.52
C SER A 320 -3.23 0.73 6.86
N PHE A 321 -2.00 1.01 7.28
CA PHE A 321 -1.48 0.53 8.58
C PHE A 321 -2.09 1.29 9.74
N CYS A 322 -2.30 2.60 9.56
CA CYS A 322 -3.00 3.39 10.58
C CYS A 322 -4.39 2.84 10.81
N PHE A 323 -5.16 2.56 9.76
CA PHE A 323 -6.52 2.05 9.86
C PHE A 323 -6.61 0.70 10.59
N LYS A 324 -5.69 -0.24 10.34
CA LYS A 324 -5.63 -1.50 11.08
C LYS A 324 -5.53 -1.27 12.58
N ASN A 325 -4.63 -0.37 13.00
CA ASN A 325 -4.35 -0.10 14.40
C ASN A 325 -5.41 0.79 15.06
N ILE A 326 -5.99 1.76 14.35
CA ILE A 326 -7.00 2.65 14.94
C ILE A 326 -8.42 2.03 14.95
N PHE A 327 -8.67 0.97 14.17
CA PHE A 327 -9.96 0.28 14.19
C PHE A 327 -9.97 -0.94 15.10
N SER A 328 -8.83 -1.61 15.29
CA SER A 328 -8.71 -2.78 16.18
C SER A 328 -8.66 -2.38 17.64
N MET A 329 -9.21 -3.24 18.51
CA MET A 329 -9.02 -3.13 19.96
C MET A 329 -7.60 -3.48 20.41
N HIS A 330 -6.77 -4.04 19.50
CA HIS A 330 -5.36 -4.31 19.77
C HIS A 330 -4.55 -3.02 19.89
N VAL A 331 -3.67 -2.96 20.87
CA VAL A 331 -2.70 -1.89 21.06
C VAL A 331 -1.29 -2.42 20.80
N ILE A 332 -0.48 -1.70 20.03
CA ILE A 332 0.88 -2.13 19.68
C ILE A 332 1.70 -2.39 20.94
N GLY A 333 2.26 -3.59 21.03
CA GLY A 333 2.98 -4.09 22.21
C GLY A 333 2.18 -5.09 23.06
N GLN A 334 0.87 -5.26 22.80
CA GLN A 334 0.10 -6.39 23.35
C GLN A 334 0.49 -7.71 22.66
N GLU A 335 0.11 -8.83 23.28
CA GLU A 335 0.23 -10.15 22.69
C GLU A 335 -0.71 -10.29 21.48
N GLY A 336 -0.26 -10.98 20.41
CA GLY A 336 -1.02 -11.17 19.20
C GLY A 336 -0.83 -10.09 18.15
N ASP A 337 -1.71 -10.07 17.16
CA ASP A 337 -1.72 -9.12 16.04
C ASP A 337 -3.06 -8.38 16.02
N TRP A 338 -3.12 -7.24 15.32
CA TRP A 338 -4.33 -6.43 15.20
C TRP A 338 -5.57 -7.22 14.74
N CYS A 339 -5.41 -8.28 13.96
CA CYS A 339 -6.50 -9.10 13.44
C CYS A 339 -6.97 -10.21 14.40
N ASP A 340 -6.32 -10.34 15.56
CA ASP A 340 -6.74 -11.26 16.63
C ASP A 340 -7.77 -10.62 17.57
N TYR A 341 -8.04 -9.33 17.40
CA TYR A 341 -8.94 -8.53 18.23
C TYR A 341 -10.13 -8.00 17.43
N PRO A 342 -11.29 -7.75 18.08
CA PRO A 342 -12.44 -7.15 17.40
C PRO A 342 -12.17 -5.72 16.96
N LEU A 343 -12.97 -5.26 16.01
CA LEU A 343 -12.95 -3.88 15.55
C LEU A 343 -13.95 -3.03 16.34
N PHE A 344 -13.54 -1.84 16.82
CA PHE A 344 -14.38 -1.02 17.71
C PHE A 344 -15.77 -0.67 17.13
N PRO A 345 -15.97 -0.44 15.80
CA PRO A 345 -17.30 -0.14 15.30
C PRO A 345 -18.29 -1.28 15.49
N GLU A 346 -17.82 -2.52 15.49
CA GLU A 346 -18.65 -3.70 15.75
C GLU A 346 -19.16 -3.70 17.19
N LEU A 347 -18.30 -3.36 18.17
CA LEU A 347 -18.69 -3.24 19.57
C LEU A 347 -19.72 -2.13 19.78
N PHE A 348 -19.62 -1.01 19.06
CA PHE A 348 -20.63 0.04 19.06
C PHE A 348 -21.99 -0.45 18.55
N ARG A 349 -22.00 -1.21 17.44
CA ARG A 349 -23.25 -1.79 16.92
C ARG A 349 -23.86 -2.78 17.89
N GLN A 350 -23.05 -3.67 18.48
CA GLN A 350 -23.51 -4.61 19.51
C GLN A 350 -24.07 -3.90 20.73
N ALA A 351 -23.51 -2.74 21.10
CA ALA A 351 -23.99 -1.88 22.18
C ALA A 351 -25.29 -1.12 21.82
N GLY A 352 -25.77 -1.16 20.57
CA GLY A 352 -26.98 -0.50 20.12
C GLY A 352 -26.80 0.94 19.61
N TYR A 353 -25.58 1.33 19.23
CA TYR A 353 -25.33 2.54 18.45
C TYR A 353 -25.60 2.28 16.97
N HIS A 354 -26.19 3.23 16.26
CA HIS A 354 -26.19 3.24 14.81
C HIS A 354 -24.81 3.71 14.30
N VAL A 355 -24.12 2.88 13.56
CA VAL A 355 -22.76 3.18 13.07
C VAL A 355 -22.80 3.56 11.60
N THR A 356 -22.41 4.82 11.31
CA THR A 356 -22.33 5.36 9.94
C THR A 356 -20.87 5.58 9.55
N PHE A 357 -20.42 5.04 8.42
CA PHE A 357 -19.08 5.26 7.88
C PHE A 357 -19.16 5.96 6.52
N ILE A 358 -18.68 7.20 6.47
CA ILE A 358 -18.71 8.07 5.28
C ILE A 358 -17.26 8.33 4.88
N THR A 359 -16.86 7.85 3.69
CA THR A 359 -15.47 7.90 3.24
C THR A 359 -15.34 8.46 1.84
N ASN A 360 -14.24 9.18 1.58
CA ASN A 360 -13.87 9.65 0.25
C ASN A 360 -12.73 8.83 -0.38
N GLN A 361 -12.39 7.68 0.19
CA GLN A 361 -11.27 6.84 -0.27
C GLN A 361 -11.63 5.35 -0.41
N PHE A 362 -12.13 4.70 0.64
CA PHE A 362 -12.29 3.24 0.71
C PHE A 362 -13.73 2.80 0.41
N LEU A 363 -14.19 2.98 -0.82
CA LEU A 363 -15.49 2.47 -1.24
C LEU A 363 -15.34 1.20 -2.08
N PRO A 364 -16.19 0.18 -1.86
CA PRO A 364 -16.25 -0.99 -2.72
C PRO A 364 -16.54 -0.58 -4.17
N ARG A 365 -15.74 -1.08 -5.13
CA ARG A 365 -15.94 -0.87 -6.58
C ARG A 365 -15.86 0.59 -7.08
N ALA A 366 -15.39 1.54 -6.28
CA ALA A 366 -15.17 2.89 -6.77
C ALA A 366 -13.99 2.91 -7.75
N LYS A 367 -14.18 3.45 -8.97
CA LYS A 367 -13.15 3.51 -10.01
C LYS A 367 -11.89 4.29 -9.60
N GLU A 368 -12.04 5.20 -8.65
CA GLU A 368 -10.98 6.07 -8.13
C GLU A 368 -10.60 5.73 -6.68
N ALA A 369 -11.18 4.70 -6.10
CA ALA A 369 -10.81 4.26 -4.75
C ALA A 369 -9.35 3.79 -4.76
N VAL A 370 -8.57 4.33 -3.85
CA VAL A 370 -7.20 3.85 -3.63
C VAL A 370 -7.30 2.47 -2.99
N TYR A 371 -7.15 1.44 -3.81
CA TYR A 371 -7.00 0.08 -3.32
C TYR A 371 -5.58 -0.08 -2.81
N ASP A 372 -5.43 0.15 -1.53
CA ASP A 372 -4.25 -0.30 -0.83
C ASP A 372 -4.44 -1.77 -0.45
N PHE A 373 -3.48 -2.58 -0.84
CA PHE A 373 -3.45 -4.03 -0.58
C PHE A 373 -3.71 -4.39 0.88
N SER A 374 -3.46 -3.48 1.79
CA SER A 374 -3.46 -3.75 3.23
C SER A 374 -4.58 -3.07 4.03
N GLY A 375 -5.14 -1.94 3.61
CA GLY A 375 -5.92 -1.09 4.49
C GLY A 375 -7.42 -1.00 4.25
N GLY A 376 -7.84 -0.62 3.04
CA GLY A 376 -9.27 -0.54 2.70
C GLY A 376 -9.94 -1.91 2.60
N PHE A 377 -9.14 -2.94 2.51
CA PHE A 377 -9.52 -4.31 2.26
C PHE A 377 -10.48 -4.89 3.32
N PHE A 378 -10.16 -4.79 4.62
CA PHE A 378 -11.04 -5.32 5.67
C PHE A 378 -12.33 -4.50 5.81
N LEU A 379 -12.28 -3.17 5.59
CA LEU A 379 -13.44 -2.29 5.63
C LEU A 379 -14.46 -2.59 4.52
N ASN A 380 -14.00 -3.15 3.40
CA ASN A 380 -14.82 -3.48 2.25
C ASN A 380 -15.20 -4.97 2.18
N ASN A 381 -14.65 -5.81 3.07
CA ASN A 381 -15.07 -7.20 3.17
C ASN A 381 -16.56 -7.26 3.56
N PRO A 382 -17.43 -7.94 2.80
CA PRO A 382 -18.87 -7.91 3.01
C PRO A 382 -19.29 -8.36 4.42
N ILE A 383 -18.61 -9.37 5.00
CA ILE A 383 -18.93 -9.90 6.34
C ILE A 383 -18.55 -8.86 7.40
N LEU A 384 -17.31 -8.36 7.36
CA LEU A 384 -16.82 -7.40 8.32
C LEU A 384 -17.54 -6.05 8.20
N SER A 385 -17.75 -5.55 6.98
CA SER A 385 -18.46 -4.30 6.73
C SER A 385 -19.89 -4.33 7.27
N SER A 386 -20.61 -5.44 7.07
CA SER A 386 -21.97 -5.61 7.58
C SER A 386 -22.04 -5.73 9.10
N ARG A 387 -20.95 -6.16 9.76
CA ARG A 387 -20.85 -6.20 11.23
C ARG A 387 -20.47 -4.85 11.84
N MET A 388 -19.69 -4.06 11.11
CA MET A 388 -19.19 -2.77 11.59
C MET A 388 -20.16 -1.61 11.35
N PHE A 389 -20.86 -1.60 10.21
CA PHE A 389 -21.57 -0.41 9.73
C PHE A 389 -23.03 -0.71 9.41
N ASP A 390 -23.94 0.16 9.89
CA ASP A 390 -25.35 0.17 9.50
C ASP A 390 -25.56 0.96 8.22
N SER A 391 -24.82 2.07 8.05
CA SER A 391 -24.92 2.96 6.90
C SER A 391 -23.55 3.32 6.35
N ARG A 392 -23.45 3.41 5.01
CA ARG A 392 -22.24 3.87 4.30
C ARG A 392 -22.64 4.70 3.08
N ASN A 393 -21.79 5.65 2.67
CA ASN A 393 -21.96 6.30 1.38
C ASN A 393 -21.56 5.37 0.22
N ALA A 394 -22.07 5.67 -1.00
CA ALA A 394 -21.91 4.83 -2.17
C ALA A 394 -20.99 5.44 -3.25
N THR A 395 -20.56 6.70 -3.10
CA THR A 395 -19.78 7.42 -4.12
C THR A 395 -18.61 8.15 -3.48
N VAL A 396 -17.49 8.22 -4.21
CA VAL A 396 -16.39 9.13 -3.90
C VAL A 396 -16.59 10.46 -4.61
N HIS A 397 -16.14 11.53 -3.98
CA HIS A 397 -16.27 12.88 -4.46
C HIS A 397 -14.92 13.48 -4.82
N ARG A 398 -14.91 14.45 -5.72
CA ARG A 398 -13.69 15.16 -6.06
C ARG A 398 -13.09 15.92 -4.87
N TYR A 399 -13.96 16.42 -3.99
CA TYR A 399 -13.60 17.16 -2.77
C TYR A 399 -14.42 16.64 -1.60
N ASP A 400 -13.88 16.78 -0.39
CA ASP A 400 -14.50 16.27 0.84
C ASP A 400 -15.84 16.96 1.22
N ASP A 401 -16.19 18.09 0.61
CA ASP A 401 -17.50 18.72 0.85
C ASP A 401 -18.68 17.86 0.38
N GLY A 402 -18.47 16.97 -0.61
CA GLY A 402 -19.49 16.00 -1.03
C GLY A 402 -19.90 15.03 0.08
N LEU A 403 -19.01 14.71 1.02
CA LEU A 403 -19.33 13.85 2.17
C LEU A 403 -20.40 14.47 3.11
N LEU A 404 -20.51 15.80 3.12
CA LEU A 404 -21.56 16.48 3.87
C LEU A 404 -22.94 16.28 3.25
N ASP A 405 -23.01 16.13 1.93
CA ASP A 405 -24.24 15.83 1.21
C ASP A 405 -24.64 14.37 1.41
N ASP A 406 -23.66 13.44 1.36
CA ASP A 406 -23.87 12.03 1.71
C ASP A 406 -24.41 11.91 3.14
N TYR A 407 -23.81 12.60 4.11
CA TYR A 407 -24.26 12.58 5.50
C TYR A 407 -25.71 13.07 5.65
N ARG A 408 -26.10 14.14 4.96
CA ARG A 408 -27.49 14.64 5.02
C ARG A 408 -28.52 13.62 4.56
N GLN A 409 -28.15 12.75 3.61
CA GLN A 409 -29.02 11.66 3.13
C GLN A 409 -29.11 10.51 4.14
N LEU A 410 -28.07 10.28 4.94
CA LEU A 410 -27.98 9.19 5.90
C LEU A 410 -28.42 9.58 7.32
N LYS A 411 -28.40 10.88 7.64
CA LYS A 411 -28.61 11.41 8.99
C LYS A 411 -29.89 10.94 9.66
N ASP A 412 -30.99 10.85 8.91
CA ASP A 412 -32.30 10.46 9.46
C ASP A 412 -32.33 9.01 9.93
N GLN A 413 -31.32 8.21 9.56
CA GLN A 413 -31.16 6.81 9.98
C GLN A 413 -30.43 6.66 11.33
N GLU A 414 -29.73 7.71 11.82
CA GLU A 414 -28.86 7.62 13.02
C GLU A 414 -29.60 7.35 14.33
N GLY A 415 -30.86 7.70 14.42
CA GLY A 415 -31.66 7.51 15.64
C GLY A 415 -31.13 8.35 16.83
N ALA A 416 -31.40 7.85 18.06
CA ALA A 416 -31.07 8.55 19.30
C ALA A 416 -29.59 8.41 19.73
N ARG A 417 -28.88 7.43 19.18
CA ARG A 417 -27.49 7.07 19.52
C ARG A 417 -26.72 6.73 18.27
N SER A 418 -25.65 7.45 18.01
CA SER A 418 -24.88 7.24 16.79
C SER A 418 -23.37 7.34 17.03
N LEU A 419 -22.65 6.53 16.28
CA LEU A 419 -21.23 6.70 15.97
C LEU A 419 -21.11 7.04 14.49
N THR A 420 -20.67 8.26 14.17
CA THR A 420 -20.48 8.68 12.78
C THR A 420 -19.00 8.87 12.50
N ILE A 421 -18.48 8.13 11.55
CA ILE A 421 -17.07 8.19 11.15
C ILE A 421 -16.98 8.86 9.78
N PHE A 422 -16.32 10.03 9.72
CA PHE A 422 -15.96 10.71 8.48
C PHE A 422 -14.50 10.41 8.15
N HIS A 423 -14.23 9.82 6.99
CA HIS A 423 -12.88 9.62 6.49
C HIS A 423 -12.64 10.49 5.27
N LEU A 424 -11.80 11.49 5.44
CA LEU A 424 -11.55 12.54 4.46
C LEU A 424 -10.43 12.13 3.49
N LEU A 425 -10.45 12.68 2.29
CA LEU A 425 -9.33 12.63 1.36
C LEU A 425 -8.23 13.66 1.74
N GLY A 426 -8.60 14.67 2.49
CA GLY A 426 -7.72 15.61 3.16
C GLY A 426 -6.61 16.17 2.29
N GLN A 427 -5.38 16.01 2.76
CA GLN A 427 -4.15 16.48 2.13
C GLN A 427 -3.39 15.36 1.37
N HIS A 428 -4.07 14.28 0.98
CA HIS A 428 -3.46 13.21 0.20
C HIS A 428 -2.70 13.74 -1.03
N VAL A 429 -1.61 13.11 -1.42
CA VAL A 429 -0.74 13.49 -2.54
C VAL A 429 -1.50 13.95 -3.79
N ALA A 430 -0.89 14.83 -4.61
CA ALA A 430 -1.51 15.68 -5.62
C ALA A 430 -2.31 16.85 -4.99
N TYR A 431 -1.71 17.51 -4.01
CA TYR A 431 -2.29 18.57 -3.15
C TYR A 431 -3.09 19.63 -3.91
N LYS A 432 -2.64 20.06 -5.09
CA LYS A 432 -3.37 21.01 -5.98
C LYS A 432 -4.78 20.54 -6.34
N GLN A 433 -5.04 19.23 -6.31
CA GLN A 433 -6.33 18.64 -6.63
C GLN A 433 -7.24 18.48 -5.39
N ARG A 434 -6.74 18.80 -4.18
CA ARG A 434 -7.46 18.61 -2.92
C ARG A 434 -8.32 19.80 -2.52
N TYR A 435 -8.29 20.89 -3.27
CA TYR A 435 -9.13 22.07 -3.05
C TYR A 435 -9.59 22.68 -4.38
N PRO A 436 -10.79 23.31 -4.43
CA PRO A 436 -11.25 24.04 -5.60
C PRO A 436 -10.35 25.26 -5.86
N ALA A 437 -10.02 25.54 -7.12
CA ALA A 437 -9.16 26.66 -7.49
C ALA A 437 -9.66 28.02 -6.93
N ALA A 438 -10.98 28.21 -6.86
CA ALA A 438 -11.59 29.41 -6.27
C ALA A 438 -11.38 29.55 -4.74
N ARG A 439 -10.94 28.47 -4.08
CA ARG A 439 -10.64 28.45 -2.64
C ARG A 439 -9.16 28.69 -2.34
N LYS A 440 -8.31 28.88 -3.34
CA LYS A 440 -6.89 29.22 -3.14
C LYS A 440 -6.76 30.56 -2.40
N LYS A 441 -6.01 30.56 -1.29
CA LYS A 441 -5.77 31.73 -0.43
C LYS A 441 -4.28 31.95 -0.11
N ILE A 442 -3.48 30.89 -0.18
CA ILE A 442 -2.05 30.90 0.14
C ILE A 442 -1.28 30.90 -1.17
N TRP A 443 -0.42 31.90 -1.36
CA TRP A 443 0.31 32.12 -2.59
C TRP A 443 1.78 31.70 -2.44
N VAL A 444 2.44 31.44 -3.54
CA VAL A 444 3.85 31.04 -3.57
C VAL A 444 4.74 32.08 -2.91
N SER A 445 4.44 33.38 -3.11
CA SER A 445 5.15 34.51 -2.49
C SER A 445 5.12 34.54 -0.96
N THR A 446 4.18 33.82 -0.32
CA THR A 446 4.17 33.65 1.14
C THR A 446 5.48 33.01 1.64
N TYR A 447 6.11 32.18 0.80
CA TYR A 447 7.31 31.42 1.17
C TYR A 447 8.61 32.08 0.74
N ASP A 448 8.57 33.23 0.06
CA ASP A 448 9.77 33.98 -0.33
C ASP A 448 10.59 34.40 0.90
N THR A 449 9.91 34.70 2.00
CA THR A 449 10.51 35.07 3.28
C THR A 449 10.52 33.92 4.30
N LEU A 450 9.47 33.08 4.31
CA LEU A 450 9.33 32.01 5.30
C LEU A 450 10.21 30.79 5.01
N ARG A 451 10.44 30.49 3.74
CA ARG A 451 11.20 29.33 3.26
C ARG A 451 12.07 29.73 2.06
N PRO A 452 13.01 30.67 2.26
CA PRO A 452 13.85 31.21 1.17
C PRO A 452 14.77 30.15 0.54
N GLU A 453 15.09 29.08 1.25
CA GLU A 453 15.91 27.95 0.80
C GLU A 453 15.24 27.09 -0.27
N LEU A 454 13.90 27.09 -0.33
CA LEU A 454 13.16 26.28 -1.30
C LEU A 454 13.16 26.95 -2.69
N ASP A 455 13.22 26.14 -3.74
CA ASP A 455 13.04 26.63 -5.11
C ASP A 455 11.58 26.99 -5.42
N LEU A 456 11.33 27.58 -6.60
CA LEU A 456 9.99 28.02 -7.02
C LEU A 456 9.00 26.84 -7.15
N ARG A 457 9.48 25.65 -7.54
CA ARG A 457 8.65 24.45 -7.68
C ARG A 457 8.26 23.92 -6.30
N GLU A 458 9.18 23.86 -5.39
CA GLU A 458 9.00 23.42 -4.00
C GLU A 458 8.05 24.35 -3.25
N ARG A 459 8.25 25.67 -3.34
CA ARG A 459 7.33 26.67 -2.76
C ARG A 459 5.93 26.57 -3.32
N ARG A 460 5.78 26.24 -4.61
CA ARG A 460 4.47 26.03 -5.24
C ARG A 460 3.79 24.80 -4.66
N MET A 461 4.51 23.71 -4.48
CA MET A 461 3.99 22.47 -3.92
C MET A 461 3.58 22.64 -2.46
N LEU A 462 4.41 23.33 -1.68
CA LEU A 462 4.12 23.70 -0.30
C LEU A 462 2.86 24.60 -0.20
N ALA A 463 2.75 25.60 -1.08
CA ALA A 463 1.54 26.43 -1.15
C ALA A 463 0.28 25.63 -1.49
N ASP A 464 0.38 24.64 -2.36
CA ASP A 464 -0.74 23.77 -2.71
C ASP A 464 -1.12 22.86 -1.52
N TYR A 465 -0.15 22.34 -0.75
CA TYR A 465 -0.40 21.58 0.49
C TYR A 465 -1.09 22.44 1.56
N ASP A 466 -0.60 23.64 1.81
CA ASP A 466 -1.20 24.54 2.80
C ASP A 466 -2.59 25.05 2.38
N ASN A 467 -2.86 25.23 1.08
CA ASN A 467 -4.21 25.51 0.60
C ASN A 467 -5.16 24.30 0.77
N ALA A 468 -4.67 23.07 0.57
CA ALA A 468 -5.43 21.85 0.84
C ALA A 468 -5.80 21.78 2.34
N THR A 469 -4.83 22.08 3.23
CA THR A 469 -5.03 22.14 4.68
C THR A 469 -6.06 23.20 5.07
N LEU A 470 -5.96 24.41 4.52
CA LEU A 470 -6.91 25.49 4.78
C LEU A 470 -8.34 25.16 4.29
N TYR A 471 -8.44 24.48 3.16
CA TYR A 471 -9.73 24.00 2.65
C TYR A 471 -10.29 22.89 3.55
N ASN A 472 -9.47 21.94 3.98
CA ASN A 472 -9.86 20.87 4.89
C ASN A 472 -10.32 21.42 6.26
N ASP A 473 -9.65 22.45 6.81
CA ASP A 473 -10.11 23.18 8.00
C ASP A 473 -11.57 23.66 7.84
N SER A 474 -11.96 24.09 6.64
CA SER A 474 -13.34 24.51 6.37
C SER A 474 -14.33 23.36 6.32
N ILE A 475 -13.91 22.17 5.88
CA ILE A 475 -14.75 20.98 5.86
C ILE A 475 -14.94 20.47 7.29
N VAL A 476 -13.87 20.38 8.06
CA VAL A 476 -13.90 19.95 9.47
C VAL A 476 -14.79 20.86 10.30
N ASP A 477 -14.70 22.19 10.15
CA ASP A 477 -15.59 23.14 10.82
C ASP A 477 -17.07 22.91 10.43
N ARG A 478 -17.35 22.65 9.15
CA ARG A 478 -18.72 22.35 8.69
C ARG A 478 -19.25 21.04 9.30
N ILE A 479 -18.43 20.00 9.43
CA ILE A 479 -18.82 18.76 10.11
C ILE A 479 -19.13 19.04 11.59
N VAL A 480 -18.26 19.75 12.31
CA VAL A 480 -18.48 20.12 13.72
C VAL A 480 -19.81 20.87 13.88
N ARG A 481 -20.12 21.79 12.97
CA ARG A 481 -21.38 22.56 13.00
C ARG A 481 -22.65 21.74 12.83
N LEU A 482 -22.59 20.56 12.19
CA LEU A 482 -23.73 19.64 12.09
C LEU A 482 -24.21 19.18 13.47
N TYR A 483 -23.31 19.14 14.44
CA TYR A 483 -23.55 18.61 15.79
C TYR A 483 -23.62 19.69 16.89
N LYS A 484 -23.55 20.99 16.54
CA LYS A 484 -23.48 22.10 17.52
C LYS A 484 -24.64 22.13 18.54
N ASP A 485 -25.84 21.72 18.09
CA ASP A 485 -27.07 21.74 18.92
C ASP A 485 -27.41 20.32 19.44
N SER A 486 -26.64 19.29 19.07
CA SER A 486 -26.79 17.92 19.51
C SER A 486 -26.04 17.68 20.83
N ASP A 487 -26.39 16.61 21.53
CA ASP A 487 -25.62 16.11 22.67
C ASP A 487 -24.47 15.27 22.15
N ALA A 488 -23.41 15.94 21.70
CA ALA A 488 -22.37 15.31 20.86
C ALA A 488 -20.95 15.68 21.31
N VAL A 489 -20.06 14.68 21.13
CA VAL A 489 -18.61 14.81 21.19
C VAL A 489 -18.04 14.51 19.81
N VAL A 490 -17.11 15.36 19.33
CA VAL A 490 -16.46 15.22 18.02
C VAL A 490 -14.96 15.11 18.24
N ILE A 491 -14.37 14.04 17.73
CA ILE A 491 -12.94 13.77 17.78
C ILE A 491 -12.37 13.98 16.37
N TYR A 492 -11.25 14.65 16.26
CA TYR A 492 -10.49 14.81 15.01
C TYR A 492 -9.06 14.34 15.19
N MET A 493 -8.61 13.58 14.24
CA MET A 493 -7.22 13.27 13.99
C MET A 493 -7.01 12.97 12.51
N PRO A 494 -5.88 13.30 11.90
CA PRO A 494 -5.47 12.65 10.66
C PRO A 494 -4.94 11.25 10.95
N ASP A 495 -4.87 10.43 9.93
CA ASP A 495 -4.29 9.08 10.01
C ASP A 495 -2.79 9.12 10.29
N HIS A 496 -2.03 10.00 9.63
CA HIS A 496 -0.60 10.24 9.81
C HIS A 496 -0.21 11.67 9.40
N GLY A 497 1.04 12.03 9.66
CA GLY A 497 1.65 13.28 9.20
C GLY A 497 2.17 13.22 7.77
N GLU A 498 2.78 14.33 7.35
CA GLU A 498 3.39 14.52 6.04
C GLU A 498 4.62 15.40 6.18
N GLU A 499 5.77 15.01 5.65
CA GLU A 499 6.95 15.88 5.54
C GLU A 499 6.75 16.87 4.38
N CYS A 500 7.04 18.15 4.62
CA CYS A 500 6.84 19.23 3.65
C CYS A 500 8.13 20.05 3.47
N TYR A 501 9.20 19.40 3.04
CA TYR A 501 10.55 19.94 2.87
C TYR A 501 11.24 20.36 4.19
N GLU A 502 10.82 19.82 5.33
CA GLU A 502 11.53 20.01 6.59
C GLU A 502 12.73 19.04 6.70
N GLY A 503 13.66 19.39 7.59
CA GLY A 503 14.84 18.58 7.86
C GLY A 503 15.81 18.52 6.70
N THR A 504 16.61 17.46 6.66
CA THR A 504 17.72 17.28 5.70
C THR A 504 17.33 16.52 4.44
N ARG A 505 16.11 16.00 4.35
CA ARG A 505 15.67 15.12 3.24
C ARG A 505 15.29 15.89 1.98
N GLY A 506 14.76 17.12 2.11
CA GLY A 506 14.45 18.00 0.98
C GLY A 506 13.38 17.46 0.03
N PHE A 507 12.34 16.77 0.55
CA PHE A 507 11.22 16.32 -0.26
C PHE A 507 9.87 16.62 0.43
N ILE A 508 8.78 16.48 -0.31
CA ILE A 508 7.42 16.56 0.21
C ILE A 508 6.71 15.24 -0.10
N CYS A 509 6.30 14.55 0.88
CA CYS A 509 5.52 13.30 0.94
C CYS A 509 5.91 12.51 2.20
N ARG A 510 5.68 11.21 2.20
CA ARG A 510 6.06 10.27 3.26
C ARG A 510 7.25 9.43 2.84
N ASN A 511 8.17 9.21 3.77
CA ASN A 511 9.27 8.30 3.57
C ASN A 511 8.89 6.90 4.08
N HIS A 512 8.79 5.95 3.16
CA HIS A 512 8.46 4.56 3.47
C HIS A 512 9.63 3.74 4.05
N SER A 513 10.72 4.40 4.48
CA SER A 513 11.86 3.72 5.07
C SER A 513 11.49 2.94 6.32
N ALA A 514 12.06 1.75 6.48
CA ALA A 514 11.99 0.98 7.72
C ALA A 514 12.79 1.65 8.87
N ALA A 515 13.84 2.41 8.52
CA ALA A 515 14.62 3.16 9.50
C ALA A 515 13.92 4.49 9.82
N ILE A 516 13.63 4.71 11.11
CA ILE A 516 12.98 5.91 11.62
C ILE A 516 14.00 6.67 12.46
N ASP A 517 14.34 7.90 12.05
CA ASP A 517 15.04 8.87 12.87
C ASP A 517 14.05 9.89 13.47
N TYR A 518 14.55 10.82 14.30
CA TYR A 518 13.69 11.79 14.95
C TYR A 518 13.02 12.77 13.97
N ASP A 519 13.70 13.18 12.92
CA ASP A 519 13.14 14.10 11.92
C ASP A 519 11.98 13.44 11.17
N LEU A 520 12.13 12.18 10.76
CA LEU A 520 11.04 11.42 10.16
C LEU A 520 9.89 11.25 11.14
N ALA A 521 10.18 10.85 12.38
CA ALA A 521 9.16 10.66 13.41
C ALA A 521 8.39 11.97 13.69
N ARG A 522 9.08 13.09 13.77
CA ARG A 522 8.52 14.40 14.06
C ARG A 522 7.55 14.87 12.97
N TYR A 523 7.89 14.74 11.69
CA TYR A 523 7.08 15.30 10.61
C TYR A 523 6.03 14.35 10.07
N GLU A 524 6.30 13.05 10.10
CA GLU A 524 5.40 12.08 9.50
C GLU A 524 4.50 11.33 10.52
N PHE A 525 4.80 11.41 11.84
CA PHE A 525 4.02 10.73 12.87
C PHE A 525 3.39 11.68 13.90
N GLU A 526 3.95 12.87 14.16
CA GLU A 526 3.30 13.84 15.04
C GLU A 526 2.11 14.49 14.35
N ILE A 527 0.92 14.26 14.87
CA ILE A 527 -0.34 14.68 14.28
C ILE A 527 -1.13 15.64 15.17
N PRO A 528 -1.95 16.56 14.62
CA PRO A 528 -2.93 17.28 15.38
C PRO A 528 -4.02 16.33 15.88
N PHE A 529 -4.43 16.50 17.12
CA PHE A 529 -5.52 15.77 17.76
C PHE A 529 -6.31 16.70 18.66
N TRP A 530 -7.62 16.66 18.55
CA TRP A 530 -8.46 17.42 19.44
C TRP A 530 -9.86 16.81 19.62
N ILE A 531 -10.51 17.19 20.72
CA ILE A 531 -11.88 16.79 21.04
C ILE A 531 -12.73 18.05 21.21
N TYR A 532 -13.78 18.17 20.40
CA TYR A 532 -14.82 19.18 20.54
C TYR A 532 -15.99 18.59 21.33
N THR A 533 -16.53 19.39 22.27
CA THR A 533 -17.73 19.05 23.04
C THR A 533 -18.78 20.12 22.80
N SER A 534 -19.98 19.73 22.34
CA SER A 534 -21.06 20.69 22.10
C SER A 534 -21.50 21.40 23.38
N PRO A 535 -22.11 22.59 23.31
CA PRO A 535 -22.63 23.27 24.49
C PRO A 535 -23.63 22.43 25.27
N LYS A 536 -24.45 21.63 24.59
CA LYS A 536 -25.41 20.71 25.22
C LYS A 536 -24.71 19.55 25.93
N TYR A 537 -23.70 18.95 25.28
CA TYR A 537 -22.91 17.90 25.87
C TYR A 537 -22.21 18.33 27.16
N ARG A 538 -21.60 19.50 27.19
CA ARG A 538 -20.91 20.04 28.38
C ARG A 538 -21.82 20.23 29.58
N ARG A 539 -23.04 20.67 29.31
CA ARG A 539 -24.03 20.83 30.42
C ARG A 539 -24.48 19.49 30.96
N ARG A 540 -24.57 18.45 30.12
CA ARG A 540 -25.06 17.13 30.51
C ARG A 540 -23.97 16.23 31.09
N HIS A 541 -22.74 16.40 30.60
CA HIS A 541 -21.60 15.56 30.92
C HIS A 541 -20.41 16.38 31.44
N PRO A 542 -20.56 17.15 32.56
CA PRO A 542 -19.51 18.04 33.06
C PRO A 542 -18.25 17.26 33.50
N GLU A 543 -18.41 16.10 34.13
CA GLU A 543 -17.29 15.26 34.58
C GLU A 543 -16.46 14.73 33.41
N LEU A 544 -17.10 14.17 32.37
CA LEU A 544 -16.43 13.68 31.21
C LEU A 544 -15.74 14.80 30.42
N THR A 545 -16.38 15.97 30.35
CA THR A 545 -15.77 17.18 29.78
C THR A 545 -14.53 17.63 30.57
N ALA A 546 -14.55 17.51 31.90
CA ALA A 546 -13.39 17.80 32.74
C ALA A 546 -12.24 16.78 32.50
N ARG A 547 -12.54 15.47 32.39
CA ARG A 547 -11.56 14.41 32.03
C ARG A 547 -10.92 14.68 30.68
N ILE A 548 -11.71 15.02 29.66
CA ILE A 548 -11.21 15.38 28.30
C ILE A 548 -10.21 16.55 28.41
N ARG A 549 -10.49 17.57 29.20
CA ARG A 549 -9.59 18.72 29.40
C ARG A 549 -8.34 18.35 30.19
N ALA A 550 -8.47 17.54 31.23
CA ALA A 550 -7.34 17.09 32.04
C ALA A 550 -6.34 16.26 31.23
N ALA A 551 -6.82 15.41 30.33
CA ALA A 551 -6.00 14.52 29.52
C ALA A 551 -5.18 15.22 28.41
N ARG A 552 -5.41 16.51 28.14
CA ARG A 552 -4.86 17.24 26.97
C ARG A 552 -3.34 17.20 26.79
N ASN A 553 -2.60 16.99 27.86
CA ASN A 553 -1.13 16.96 27.86
C ASN A 553 -0.57 15.54 28.02
N ARG A 554 -1.44 14.53 28.15
CA ARG A 554 -1.01 13.12 28.22
C ARG A 554 -0.44 12.67 26.88
N ARG A 555 0.52 11.75 26.96
CA ARG A 555 1.15 11.13 25.79
C ARG A 555 0.18 10.13 25.15
N LEU A 556 -0.13 10.28 23.88
CA LEU A 556 -1.03 9.38 23.15
C LEU A 556 -0.36 8.85 21.88
N MET A 557 -0.56 7.57 21.58
CA MET A 557 -0.44 7.00 20.24
C MET A 557 -1.83 6.52 19.83
N THR A 558 -2.23 6.78 18.56
CA THR A 558 -3.64 6.64 18.14
C THR A 558 -4.10 5.20 17.95
N ASP A 559 -3.23 4.21 18.12
CA ASP A 559 -3.60 2.79 18.26
C ASP A 559 -4.47 2.52 19.50
N ALA A 560 -4.40 3.38 20.52
CA ALA A 560 -5.20 3.31 21.74
C ALA A 560 -6.55 4.04 21.64
N LEU A 561 -6.85 4.69 20.51
CA LEU A 561 -8.09 5.41 20.27
C LEU A 561 -9.37 4.59 20.55
N PRO A 562 -9.47 3.31 20.17
CA PRO A 562 -10.67 2.52 20.43
C PRO A 562 -11.08 2.46 21.89
N HIS A 563 -10.12 2.38 22.83
CA HIS A 563 -10.41 2.33 24.26
C HIS A 563 -11.04 3.64 24.76
N MET A 564 -10.54 4.79 24.29
CA MET A 564 -11.15 6.10 24.59
C MET A 564 -12.58 6.21 24.01
N LEU A 565 -12.82 5.70 22.81
CA LEU A 565 -14.14 5.72 22.18
C LEU A 565 -15.16 4.87 22.97
N LEU A 566 -14.77 3.69 23.44
CA LEU A 566 -15.63 2.85 24.29
C LEU A 566 -15.95 3.55 25.60
N HIS A 567 -14.96 4.20 26.26
CA HIS A 567 -15.19 4.99 27.47
C HIS A 567 -16.19 6.11 27.23
N LEU A 568 -16.01 6.90 26.16
CA LEU A 568 -16.95 7.98 25.81
C LEU A 568 -18.38 7.48 25.61
N ALA A 569 -18.55 6.29 25.06
CA ALA A 569 -19.85 5.65 24.87
C ALA A 569 -20.40 5.03 26.17
N GLY A 570 -19.54 4.74 27.13
CA GLY A 570 -19.85 3.94 28.32
C GLY A 570 -20.05 2.46 28.00
N ILE A 571 -19.32 1.94 27.01
CA ILE A 571 -19.32 0.52 26.60
C ILE A 571 -18.34 -0.23 27.48
N SER A 572 -18.83 -1.29 28.15
CA SER A 572 -18.02 -2.30 28.83
C SER A 572 -17.91 -3.53 27.96
N ALA A 573 -16.68 -3.96 27.68
CA ALA A 573 -16.38 -5.14 26.87
C ALA A 573 -15.09 -5.79 27.39
N PRO A 574 -14.89 -7.12 27.23
CA PRO A 574 -13.68 -7.81 27.65
C PRO A 574 -12.40 -7.25 27.01
N ASP A 575 -12.51 -6.72 25.79
CA ASP A 575 -11.39 -6.15 25.04
C ASP A 575 -11.09 -4.68 25.42
N TYR A 576 -11.86 -4.07 26.32
CA TYR A 576 -11.57 -2.74 26.84
C TYR A 576 -10.54 -2.82 27.98
N HIS A 577 -9.50 -2.02 27.87
CA HIS A 577 -8.43 -1.91 28.84
C HIS A 577 -8.24 -0.46 29.28
N ALA A 578 -8.45 -0.21 30.59
CA ALA A 578 -8.40 1.14 31.18
C ALA A 578 -7.01 1.77 31.11
N GLU A 579 -5.95 0.96 31.11
CA GLU A 579 -4.56 1.39 30.96
C GLU A 579 -4.23 1.96 29.58
N TYR A 580 -5.03 1.67 28.56
CA TYR A 580 -4.90 2.27 27.22
C TYR A 580 -5.85 3.43 26.97
N ASP A 581 -6.79 3.68 27.84
CA ASP A 581 -7.77 4.76 27.71
C ASP A 581 -7.22 6.07 28.30
N ILE A 582 -6.90 7.03 27.43
CA ILE A 582 -6.33 8.34 27.83
C ILE A 582 -7.22 9.15 28.80
N LEU A 583 -8.52 8.85 28.87
CA LEU A 583 -9.46 9.50 29.79
C LEU A 583 -9.55 8.79 31.14
N SER A 584 -9.01 7.59 31.26
CA SER A 584 -9.00 6.79 32.49
C SER A 584 -8.01 7.34 33.52
N ASP A 585 -8.34 7.14 34.80
CA ASP A 585 -7.42 7.40 35.92
C ASP A 585 -6.29 6.35 35.98
N SER A 586 -6.50 5.16 35.37
CA SER A 586 -5.54 4.07 35.28
C SER A 586 -4.69 4.12 33.99
N TYR A 587 -4.76 5.21 33.21
CA TYR A 587 -4.01 5.34 31.96
C TYR A 587 -2.50 5.19 32.19
N ASP A 588 -1.86 4.29 31.44
CA ASP A 588 -0.42 4.12 31.49
C ASP A 588 0.31 5.14 30.59
N GLU A 589 0.73 6.26 31.20
CA GLU A 589 1.49 7.29 30.49
C GLU A 589 2.94 6.84 30.14
N MET A 590 3.41 5.73 30.71
CA MET A 590 4.77 5.21 30.48
C MET A 590 4.82 4.18 29.35
N ARG A 591 3.67 3.76 28.82
CA ARG A 591 3.60 2.83 27.69
C ARG A 591 4.51 3.30 26.54
N PRO A 592 5.42 2.42 26.01
CA PRO A 592 6.24 2.77 24.85
C PRO A 592 5.36 3.06 23.62
N ARG A 593 5.64 4.15 22.92
CA ARG A 593 4.97 4.49 21.64
C ARG A 593 5.81 3.95 20.49
N LEU A 594 5.52 2.71 20.09
CA LEU A 594 6.30 1.96 19.11
C LEU A 594 5.85 2.28 17.66
N LEU A 595 6.50 3.23 17.04
CA LEU A 595 6.29 3.55 15.63
C LEU A 595 6.65 2.34 14.75
N LYS A 596 5.75 2.00 13.80
CA LYS A 596 5.87 0.79 12.95
C LYS A 596 6.12 -0.48 13.77
N ALA A 597 5.58 -0.55 14.99
CA ALA A 597 5.75 -1.63 15.95
C ALA A 597 7.22 -1.96 16.31
N THR A 598 8.19 -1.11 15.98
CA THR A 598 9.63 -1.38 16.15
C THR A 598 10.38 -0.29 16.90
N THR A 599 10.08 0.98 16.64
CA THR A 599 10.90 2.12 17.09
C THR A 599 10.19 2.93 18.15
N ASP A 600 10.74 2.98 19.35
CA ASP A 600 10.20 3.78 20.45
C ASP A 600 10.39 5.27 20.18
N TYR A 601 9.28 5.97 19.90
CA TYR A 601 9.27 7.39 19.58
C TYR A 601 9.89 8.27 20.66
N ASP A 602 9.67 7.93 21.93
CA ASP A 602 10.12 8.76 23.02
C ASP A 602 11.63 8.68 23.25
N LYS A 603 12.26 7.58 22.80
CA LYS A 603 13.72 7.42 22.80
C LYS A 603 14.41 8.13 21.63
N LEU A 604 13.66 8.47 20.57
CA LEU A 604 14.20 9.23 19.45
C LEU A 604 14.36 10.73 19.78
N LYS A 605 13.58 11.24 20.73
CA LYS A 605 13.64 12.67 21.10
C LYS A 605 15.04 13.02 21.58
N PRO A 606 15.63 14.14 21.09
CA PRO A 606 16.90 14.63 21.60
C PRO A 606 16.81 14.84 23.12
N ALA A 607 17.86 14.50 23.86
CA ALA A 607 17.94 14.84 25.28
C ALA A 607 17.74 16.35 25.44
N LYS A 608 16.83 16.74 26.32
CA LYS A 608 16.54 18.14 26.61
C LYS A 608 17.73 18.84 27.25
#